data_9e6d0c4ec5546127032bf7946b68aea9
#
_entry.id   9e6d0c4ec5546127032bf7946b68aea9
#
_cell.length_a   1.000
_cell.length_b   1.000
_cell.length_c   1.000
_cell.angle_alpha   90.00
_cell.angle_beta   90.00
_cell.angle_gamma   90.00
#
_symmetry.space_group_name_H-M   'P 1'
#
loop_
_entity.id
_entity.type
_entity.pdbx_description
1 polymer ?
#
loop_
_entity_poly.entity_id
_entity_poly.type
_entity_poly.pdbx_seq_one_letter_code
_entity_poly.pdbx_strand_id
1 'polypeptide(L)'
;MRHRKSGRKLKRTASHRSALLRSLSTSLLRHKRITTTVAKAKETRMVVEKIITRARNAMAKSADAPAAAIHARREVGRMIKDRKVITELFSTIVEKIGTRPGGYTRIVRLGQRPGDGAELAVIELVDFNTGSELTGRVEAEKKSSQPKKFKKSGTTRKEKPAAKKDEAVTASASSSV
;
A
#
# COMPACT_ATOMS: atom_id res chain seq x y z
N MET A 1 -21.28 8.85 -30.15
CA MET A 1 -20.81 10.15 -29.61
C MET A 1 -20.88 10.19 -28.07
N ARG A 2 -19.90 10.84 -27.41
CA ARG A 2 -19.91 11.04 -25.95
C ARG A 2 -20.44 12.42 -25.58
N HIS A 3 -21.70 12.66 -25.67
CA HIS A 3 -22.33 13.94 -25.34
C HIS A 3 -21.93 14.48 -23.95
N ARG A 4 -20.82 15.23 -23.85
CA ARG A 4 -20.24 15.80 -22.62
C ARG A 4 -20.08 14.83 -21.42
N LYS A 5 -20.14 13.50 -21.66
CA LYS A 5 -19.92 12.51 -20.61
C LYS A 5 -18.42 12.32 -20.38
N SER A 6 -17.87 12.92 -19.35
CA SER A 6 -16.48 12.74 -18.91
C SER A 6 -16.34 11.50 -18.02
N GLY A 7 -15.13 10.94 -17.98
CA GLY A 7 -14.81 9.81 -17.14
C GLY A 7 -15.07 8.44 -17.75
N ARG A 8 -14.49 7.41 -17.14
CA ARG A 8 -14.57 6.00 -17.56
C ARG A 8 -15.62 5.27 -16.74
N LYS A 9 -16.44 4.45 -17.37
CA LYS A 9 -17.40 3.57 -16.66
C LYS A 9 -16.70 2.43 -15.88
N LEU A 10 -15.48 2.03 -16.29
CA LEU A 10 -14.70 0.92 -15.72
C LEU A 10 -15.45 -0.43 -15.77
N LYS A 11 -16.34 -0.60 -16.75
CA LYS A 11 -17.24 -1.77 -16.92
C LYS A 11 -18.05 -2.06 -15.65
N ARG A 12 -18.54 -1.03 -14.94
CA ARG A 12 -19.27 -1.14 -13.68
C ARG A 12 -20.58 -0.35 -13.73
N THR A 13 -21.55 -0.74 -12.91
CA THR A 13 -22.75 0.06 -12.62
C THR A 13 -22.37 1.35 -11.89
N ALA A 14 -23.26 2.33 -11.85
CA ALA A 14 -22.97 3.63 -11.22
C ALA A 14 -22.64 3.50 -9.73
N SER A 15 -23.41 2.69 -8.99
CA SER A 15 -23.17 2.41 -7.56
C SER A 15 -21.84 1.70 -7.32
N HIS A 16 -21.56 0.65 -8.09
CA HIS A 16 -20.32 -0.11 -7.99
C HIS A 16 -19.09 0.74 -8.35
N ARG A 17 -19.18 1.62 -9.38
CA ARG A 17 -18.13 2.56 -9.73
C ARG A 17 -17.87 3.55 -8.59
N SER A 18 -18.93 4.09 -7.99
CA SER A 18 -18.81 5.00 -6.84
C SER A 18 -18.14 4.32 -5.64
N ALA A 19 -18.55 3.09 -5.32
CA ALA A 19 -17.92 2.31 -4.24
C ALA A 19 -16.44 2.02 -4.52
N LEU A 20 -16.07 1.63 -5.75
CA LEU A 20 -14.68 1.43 -6.16
C LEU A 20 -13.84 2.68 -5.96
N LEU A 21 -14.31 3.84 -6.43
CA LEU A 21 -13.56 5.10 -6.30
C LEU A 21 -13.42 5.55 -4.85
N ARG A 22 -14.44 5.32 -4.01
CA ARG A 22 -14.37 5.54 -2.55
C ARG A 22 -13.28 4.69 -1.91
N SER A 23 -13.29 3.38 -2.18
CA SER A 23 -12.30 2.45 -1.63
C SER A 23 -10.89 2.81 -2.05
N LEU A 24 -10.65 3.07 -3.36
CA LEU A 24 -9.32 3.46 -3.86
C LEU A 24 -8.86 4.80 -3.28
N SER A 25 -9.76 5.79 -3.15
CA SER A 25 -9.42 7.08 -2.55
C SER A 25 -9.06 6.94 -1.07
N THR A 26 -9.83 6.16 -0.31
CA THR A 26 -9.54 5.87 1.11
C THR A 26 -8.19 5.17 1.26
N SER A 27 -7.92 4.15 0.44
CA SER A 27 -6.66 3.41 0.46
C SER A 27 -5.47 4.31 0.09
N LEU A 28 -5.61 5.17 -0.92
CA LEU A 28 -4.54 6.10 -1.31
C LEU A 28 -4.20 7.11 -0.21
N LEU A 29 -5.21 7.69 0.43
CA LEU A 29 -4.99 8.64 1.52
C LEU A 29 -4.41 7.96 2.77
N ARG A 30 -4.77 6.69 3.04
CA ARG A 30 -4.23 5.91 4.15
C ARG A 30 -2.78 5.51 3.93
N HIS A 31 -2.49 4.90 2.77
CA HIS A 31 -1.18 4.32 2.48
C HIS A 31 -0.23 5.26 1.72
N LYS A 32 -0.71 6.45 1.29
CA LYS A 32 0.03 7.44 0.50
C LYS A 32 0.45 6.95 -0.89
N ARG A 33 0.44 5.64 -1.12
CA ARG A 33 0.84 4.96 -2.34
C ARG A 33 0.07 3.64 -2.50
N ILE A 34 -0.50 3.40 -3.69
CA ILE A 34 -1.18 2.15 -4.01
C ILE A 34 -0.87 1.71 -5.43
N THR A 35 -0.86 0.39 -5.66
CA THR A 35 -0.73 -0.20 -7.00
C THR A 35 -2.10 -0.59 -7.54
N THR A 36 -2.41 -0.18 -8.77
CA THR A 36 -3.67 -0.51 -9.44
C THR A 36 -3.51 -0.45 -10.95
N THR A 37 -4.58 -0.64 -11.72
CA THR A 37 -4.50 -0.48 -13.18
C THR A 37 -4.50 1.00 -13.57
N VAL A 38 -3.83 1.35 -14.68
CA VAL A 38 -3.73 2.72 -15.21
C VAL A 38 -5.10 3.38 -15.37
N ALA A 39 -6.11 2.63 -15.83
CA ALA A 39 -7.47 3.15 -16.00
C ALA A 39 -8.11 3.56 -14.68
N LYS A 40 -7.95 2.74 -13.62
CA LYS A 40 -8.46 3.05 -12.27
C LYS A 40 -7.68 4.19 -11.63
N ALA A 41 -6.35 4.22 -11.77
CA ALA A 41 -5.50 5.30 -11.25
C ALA A 41 -5.91 6.67 -11.81
N LYS A 42 -6.15 6.77 -13.13
CA LYS A 42 -6.58 8.01 -13.78
C LYS A 42 -7.93 8.54 -13.24
N GLU A 43 -8.89 7.65 -12.98
CA GLU A 43 -10.19 8.04 -12.41
C GLU A 43 -10.07 8.41 -10.91
N THR A 44 -9.28 7.65 -10.15
CA THR A 44 -9.03 7.93 -8.73
C THR A 44 -8.34 9.27 -8.54
N ARG A 45 -7.38 9.61 -9.41
CA ARG A 45 -6.69 10.90 -9.40
C ARG A 45 -7.69 12.05 -9.37
N MET A 46 -8.66 12.08 -10.29
CA MET A 46 -9.64 13.18 -10.38
C MET A 46 -10.47 13.34 -9.09
N VAL A 47 -10.77 12.24 -8.40
CA VAL A 47 -11.52 12.26 -7.15
C VAL A 47 -10.67 12.76 -6.00
N VAL A 48 -9.46 12.20 -5.85
CA VAL A 48 -8.54 12.52 -4.73
C VAL A 48 -8.07 13.97 -4.82
N GLU A 49 -7.74 14.47 -6.01
CA GLU A 49 -7.35 15.88 -6.22
C GLU A 49 -8.45 16.84 -5.71
N LYS A 50 -9.72 16.56 -6.01
CA LYS A 50 -10.86 17.36 -5.52
C LYS A 50 -11.00 17.30 -4.01
N ILE A 51 -10.78 16.14 -3.39
CA ILE A 51 -10.86 15.96 -1.94
C ILE A 51 -9.76 16.76 -1.24
N ILE A 52 -8.52 16.65 -1.73
CA ILE A 52 -7.36 17.35 -1.17
C ILE A 52 -7.53 18.87 -1.33
N THR A 53 -7.91 19.35 -2.52
CA THR A 53 -8.16 20.77 -2.75
C THR A 53 -9.21 21.34 -1.79
N ARG A 54 -10.31 20.58 -1.57
CA ARG A 54 -11.37 20.99 -0.62
C ARG A 54 -10.83 21.08 0.80
N ALA A 55 -10.06 20.08 1.25
CA ALA A 55 -9.47 20.07 2.58
C ALA A 55 -8.48 21.24 2.77
N ARG A 56 -7.57 21.46 1.81
CA ARG A 56 -6.61 22.56 1.83
C ARG A 56 -7.29 23.93 1.89
N ASN A 57 -8.26 24.17 1.01
CA ASN A 57 -8.96 25.44 0.95
C ASN A 57 -9.75 25.74 2.23
N ALA A 58 -10.31 24.69 2.86
CA ALA A 58 -11.03 24.82 4.12
C ALA A 58 -10.08 25.13 5.28
N MET A 59 -8.89 24.53 5.31
CA MET A 59 -7.87 24.81 6.32
C MET A 59 -7.29 26.21 6.17
N ALA A 60 -7.05 26.66 4.92
CA ALA A 60 -6.60 28.03 4.66
C ALA A 60 -7.61 29.10 5.14
N LYS A 61 -8.91 28.80 5.10
CA LYS A 61 -9.99 29.69 5.57
C LYS A 61 -10.37 29.46 7.03
N SER A 62 -9.80 28.47 7.71
CA SER A 62 -10.23 28.08 9.07
C SER A 62 -9.92 29.14 10.13
N ALA A 63 -8.94 29.99 9.91
CA ALA A 63 -8.62 31.11 10.80
C ALA A 63 -9.78 32.13 10.86
N ASP A 64 -10.35 32.48 9.71
CA ASP A 64 -11.43 33.47 9.62
C ASP A 64 -12.83 32.83 9.79
N ALA A 65 -12.98 31.58 9.37
CA ALA A 65 -14.27 30.88 9.36
C ALA A 65 -14.13 29.41 9.81
N PRO A 66 -14.13 29.10 11.11
CA PRO A 66 -13.98 27.75 11.61
C PRO A 66 -15.10 26.78 11.14
N ALA A 67 -16.30 27.32 10.87
CA ALA A 67 -17.41 26.58 10.30
C ALA A 67 -17.09 25.98 8.93
N ALA A 68 -16.22 26.61 8.12
CA ALA A 68 -15.80 26.12 6.82
C ALA A 68 -15.02 24.80 6.92
N ALA A 69 -14.15 24.65 7.92
CA ALA A 69 -13.41 23.41 8.17
C ALA A 69 -14.36 22.26 8.58
N ILE A 70 -15.36 22.52 9.42
CA ILE A 70 -16.36 21.54 9.83
C ILE A 70 -17.21 21.13 8.63
N HIS A 71 -17.65 22.07 7.80
CA HIS A 71 -18.42 21.79 6.60
C HIS A 71 -17.61 20.91 5.63
N ALA A 72 -16.35 21.27 5.37
CA ALA A 72 -15.48 20.50 4.49
C ALA A 72 -15.25 19.06 4.98
N ARG A 73 -15.08 18.84 6.30
CA ARG A 73 -14.98 17.50 6.87
C ARG A 73 -16.25 16.68 6.64
N ARG A 74 -17.43 17.28 6.78
CA ARG A 74 -18.71 16.61 6.49
C ARG A 74 -18.83 16.26 5.01
N GLU A 75 -18.45 17.15 4.12
CA GLU A 75 -18.45 16.93 2.67
C GLU A 75 -17.48 15.79 2.27
N VAL A 76 -16.25 15.78 2.79
CA VAL A 76 -15.29 14.70 2.58
C VAL A 76 -15.81 13.38 3.16
N GLY A 77 -16.49 13.40 4.30
CA GLY A 77 -17.12 12.26 4.96
C GLY A 77 -18.23 11.59 4.14
N ARG A 78 -18.84 12.28 3.17
CA ARG A 78 -19.76 11.67 2.21
C ARG A 78 -19.04 10.70 1.27
N MET A 79 -17.77 10.98 0.93
CA MET A 79 -16.96 10.14 0.06
C MET A 79 -16.12 9.15 0.86
N ILE A 80 -15.41 9.59 1.90
CA ILE A 80 -14.52 8.77 2.74
C ILE A 80 -15.20 8.49 4.06
N LYS A 81 -15.51 7.22 4.36
CA LYS A 81 -16.21 6.83 5.59
C LYS A 81 -15.27 6.63 6.79
N ASP A 82 -13.98 6.49 6.55
CA ASP A 82 -12.99 6.28 7.59
C ASP A 82 -12.61 7.59 8.28
N ARG A 83 -12.99 7.72 9.55
CA ARG A 83 -12.71 8.91 10.38
C ARG A 83 -11.21 9.16 10.56
N LYS A 84 -10.41 8.09 10.72
CA LYS A 84 -8.95 8.21 10.91
C LYS A 84 -8.30 8.85 9.69
N VAL A 85 -8.69 8.39 8.48
CA VAL A 85 -8.19 8.96 7.21
C VAL A 85 -8.62 10.41 7.04
N ILE A 86 -9.85 10.77 7.44
CA ILE A 86 -10.29 12.18 7.39
C ILE A 86 -9.46 13.04 8.34
N THR A 87 -9.25 12.60 9.58
CA THR A 87 -8.42 13.34 10.54
C THR A 87 -7.01 13.53 9.99
N GLU A 88 -6.38 12.49 9.48
CA GLU A 88 -5.05 12.53 8.87
C GLU A 88 -4.98 13.42 7.62
N LEU A 89 -6.05 13.47 6.82
CA LEU A 89 -6.15 14.36 5.66
C LEU A 89 -6.06 15.84 6.08
N PHE A 90 -6.83 16.23 7.11
CA PHE A 90 -6.91 17.62 7.56
C PHE A 90 -5.75 18.05 8.47
N SER A 91 -4.99 17.12 9.03
CA SER A 91 -3.76 17.42 9.78
C SER A 91 -2.53 17.26 8.87
N THR A 92 -2.00 16.05 8.81
CA THR A 92 -0.70 15.72 8.22
C THR A 92 -0.64 15.95 6.72
N ILE A 93 -1.72 15.58 5.96
CA ILE A 93 -1.67 15.64 4.50
C ILE A 93 -1.74 17.09 4.02
N VAL A 94 -2.67 17.88 4.56
CA VAL A 94 -2.81 19.29 4.18
C VAL A 94 -1.59 20.10 4.57
N GLU A 95 -1.00 19.84 5.74
CA GLU A 95 0.22 20.48 6.22
C GLU A 95 1.40 20.24 5.26
N LYS A 96 1.64 18.99 4.86
CA LYS A 96 2.72 18.66 3.92
C LYS A 96 2.52 19.25 2.52
N ILE A 97 1.28 19.32 2.05
CA ILE A 97 0.94 19.90 0.75
C ILE A 97 1.18 21.43 0.73
N GLY A 98 0.93 22.09 1.85
CA GLY A 98 1.14 23.53 2.00
C GLY A 98 0.39 24.35 0.95
N THR A 99 1.12 25.20 0.23
CA THR A 99 0.56 26.14 -0.75
C THR A 99 0.40 25.60 -2.17
N ARG A 100 0.77 24.34 -2.43
CA ARG A 100 0.68 23.74 -3.77
C ARG A 100 -0.74 23.87 -4.36
N PRO A 101 -0.91 24.47 -5.55
CA PRO A 101 -2.25 24.78 -6.11
C PRO A 101 -2.97 23.54 -6.66
N GLY A 102 -2.24 22.43 -6.94
CA GLY A 102 -2.77 21.20 -7.50
C GLY A 102 -1.67 20.21 -7.88
N GLY A 103 -2.05 19.06 -8.49
CA GLY A 103 -1.09 18.02 -8.88
C GLY A 103 -0.51 17.30 -7.66
N TYR A 104 -1.35 17.00 -6.68
CA TYR A 104 -0.96 16.32 -5.45
C TYR A 104 -0.60 14.86 -5.65
N THR A 105 -1.03 14.29 -6.79
CA THR A 105 -0.83 12.86 -7.08
C THR A 105 0.02 12.65 -8.33
N ARG A 106 0.83 11.59 -8.31
CA ARG A 106 1.63 11.12 -9.44
C ARG A 106 1.21 9.70 -9.80
N ILE A 107 1.19 9.39 -11.11
CA ILE A 107 0.93 8.05 -11.62
C ILE A 107 2.18 7.56 -12.35
N VAL A 108 2.78 6.48 -11.85
CA VAL A 108 3.96 5.82 -12.43
C VAL A 108 3.51 4.50 -13.03
N ARG A 109 3.77 4.26 -14.31
CA ARG A 109 3.44 3.00 -14.98
C ARG A 109 4.44 1.92 -14.60
N LEU A 110 3.95 0.70 -14.34
CA LEU A 110 4.78 -0.46 -13.96
C LEU A 110 4.93 -1.50 -15.08
N GLY A 111 4.18 -1.37 -16.17
CA GLY A 111 4.11 -2.37 -17.23
C GLY A 111 2.81 -3.17 -17.20
N GLN A 112 2.80 -4.34 -17.82
CA GLN A 112 1.64 -5.21 -17.96
C GLN A 112 1.63 -6.30 -16.87
N ARG A 113 0.43 -6.66 -16.40
CA ARG A 113 0.24 -7.75 -15.46
C ARG A 113 0.27 -9.08 -16.22
N PRO A 114 1.08 -10.08 -15.79
CA PRO A 114 1.04 -11.42 -16.38
C PRO A 114 -0.37 -12.03 -16.19
N GLY A 115 -0.84 -12.73 -17.21
CA GLY A 115 -2.15 -13.38 -17.23
C GLY A 115 -3.20 -12.64 -18.04
N ASP A 116 -3.50 -11.37 -17.74
CA ASP A 116 -4.54 -10.59 -18.44
C ASP A 116 -4.03 -9.38 -19.22
N GLY A 117 -2.70 -9.15 -19.25
CA GLY A 117 -2.10 -8.03 -19.97
C GLY A 117 -2.53 -6.64 -19.50
N ALA A 118 -3.20 -6.52 -18.35
CA ALA A 118 -3.67 -5.23 -17.85
C ALA A 118 -2.51 -4.30 -17.49
N GLU A 119 -2.50 -3.08 -18.02
CA GLU A 119 -1.51 -2.06 -17.66
C GLU A 119 -1.62 -1.69 -16.17
N LEU A 120 -0.56 -1.92 -15.42
CA LEU A 120 -0.44 -1.55 -14.01
C LEU A 120 0.19 -0.17 -13.84
N ALA A 121 -0.20 0.50 -12.77
CA ALA A 121 0.42 1.74 -12.34
C ALA A 121 0.38 1.85 -10.82
N VAL A 122 1.36 2.57 -10.29
CA VAL A 122 1.35 3.11 -8.93
C VAL A 122 0.74 4.50 -9.01
N ILE A 123 -0.20 4.79 -8.12
CA ILE A 123 -0.62 6.16 -7.82
C ILE A 123 -0.12 6.51 -6.42
N GLU A 124 0.50 7.67 -6.28
CA GLU A 124 1.14 8.10 -5.04
C GLU A 124 0.89 9.58 -4.78
N LEU A 125 0.97 10.00 -3.51
CA LEU A 125 1.00 11.40 -3.12
C LEU A 125 2.44 11.93 -3.26
N VAL A 126 2.61 12.98 -4.06
CA VAL A 126 3.94 13.53 -4.43
C VAL A 126 4.75 13.94 -3.21
N ASP A 127 4.11 14.61 -2.25
CA ASP A 127 4.76 15.16 -1.07
C ASP A 127 5.12 14.11 0.01
N PHE A 128 4.70 12.85 -0.20
CA PHE A 128 5.01 11.71 0.66
C PHE A 128 6.03 10.74 0.03
N ASN A 129 6.46 11.01 -1.21
CA ASN A 129 7.48 10.20 -1.86
C ASN A 129 8.87 10.74 -1.52
N THR A 130 9.44 10.26 -0.45
CA THR A 130 10.84 10.52 -0.08
C THR A 130 11.75 9.54 -0.80
N GLY A 131 11.93 9.61 -2.08
CA GLY A 131 12.87 8.85 -2.96
C GLY A 131 13.60 7.59 -2.45
N SER A 132 13.75 7.41 -1.15
CA SER A 132 14.47 6.32 -0.48
C SER A 132 13.75 4.96 -0.51
N GLU A 133 12.41 4.95 -0.61
CA GLU A 133 11.67 3.66 -0.62
C GLU A 133 11.74 2.91 -1.95
N LEU A 134 12.02 3.62 -3.06
CA LEU A 134 12.14 2.99 -4.38
C LEU A 134 13.47 2.24 -4.53
N THR A 135 14.56 2.74 -3.96
CA THR A 135 15.86 2.10 -4.02
C THR A 135 15.93 0.85 -3.14
N GLY A 136 15.37 0.88 -1.94
CA GLY A 136 15.36 -0.26 -1.03
C GLY A 136 14.57 -1.47 -1.55
N ARG A 137 13.47 -1.25 -2.29
CA ARG A 137 12.65 -2.36 -2.82
C ARG A 137 13.26 -3.00 -4.07
N VAL A 138 13.90 -2.22 -4.93
CA VAL A 138 14.64 -2.74 -6.09
C VAL A 138 15.85 -3.55 -5.66
N GLU A 139 16.52 -3.16 -4.57
CA GLU A 139 17.63 -3.92 -3.99
C GLU A 139 17.18 -5.20 -3.28
N ALA A 140 16.01 -5.17 -2.60
CA ALA A 140 15.44 -6.36 -1.98
C ALA A 140 15.01 -7.41 -3.02
N GLU A 141 14.39 -6.99 -4.14
CA GLU A 141 14.02 -7.89 -5.23
C GLU A 141 15.24 -8.45 -5.97
N LYS A 142 16.32 -7.66 -6.14
CA LYS A 142 17.59 -8.14 -6.70
C LYS A 142 18.29 -9.16 -5.80
N LYS A 143 18.18 -9.02 -4.47
CA LYS A 143 18.74 -10.01 -3.51
C LYS A 143 17.94 -11.30 -3.47
N SER A 144 16.63 -11.27 -3.70
CA SER A 144 15.76 -12.47 -3.73
C SER A 144 15.86 -13.27 -5.03
N SER A 145 16.30 -12.65 -6.13
CA SER A 145 16.44 -13.28 -7.44
C SER A 145 17.81 -13.92 -7.73
N GLN A 146 18.75 -13.85 -6.77
CA GLN A 146 20.03 -14.58 -6.92
C GLN A 146 19.80 -16.09 -6.72
N PRO A 147 20.17 -16.95 -7.67
CA PRO A 147 20.02 -18.38 -7.53
C PRO A 147 20.87 -18.87 -6.35
N LYS A 148 20.24 -19.48 -5.37
CA LYS A 148 20.94 -20.14 -4.25
C LYS A 148 21.88 -21.21 -4.86
N LYS A 149 23.19 -20.97 -4.80
CA LYS A 149 24.20 -21.96 -5.16
C LYS A 149 23.97 -23.19 -4.31
N PHE A 150 23.57 -24.28 -4.95
CA PHE A 150 23.42 -25.59 -4.35
C PHE A 150 24.79 -26.04 -3.82
N LYS A 151 24.98 -26.04 -2.52
CA LYS A 151 26.15 -26.70 -1.93
C LYS A 151 25.95 -28.20 -2.12
N LYS A 152 26.73 -28.83 -3.01
CA LYS A 152 26.88 -30.27 -3.09
C LYS A 152 27.39 -30.76 -1.73
N SER A 153 26.54 -31.44 -0.99
CA SER A 153 26.95 -32.22 0.16
C SER A 153 27.71 -33.45 -0.34
N GLY A 154 29.00 -33.45 -0.15
CA GLY A 154 29.84 -34.62 -0.39
C GLY A 154 29.48 -35.69 0.62
N THR A 155 28.96 -36.80 0.11
CA THR A 155 28.73 -38.04 0.84
C THR A 155 30.07 -38.71 1.10
N THR A 156 30.63 -38.50 2.27
CA THR A 156 31.70 -39.40 2.77
C THR A 156 31.07 -40.53 3.54
N ARG A 157 31.07 -41.69 2.88
CA ARG A 157 30.76 -43.03 3.42
C ARG A 157 31.79 -43.33 4.47
N LYS A 158 31.42 -43.31 5.75
CA LYS A 158 32.23 -43.88 6.86
C LYS A 158 31.75 -45.24 7.18
N GLU A 159 32.67 -46.21 7.01
CA GLU A 159 32.56 -47.59 7.36
C GLU A 159 32.31 -47.82 8.84
N LYS A 160 31.59 -48.87 9.11
CA LYS A 160 31.23 -49.42 10.41
C LYS A 160 32.38 -50.30 10.90
N PRO A 161 32.80 -50.26 12.17
CA PRO A 161 33.40 -51.43 12.82
C PRO A 161 32.42 -52.03 13.86
N ALA A 162 32.54 -53.34 13.92
CA ALA A 162 31.70 -54.28 14.66
C ALA A 162 31.91 -54.28 16.18
N ALA A 163 30.84 -54.69 16.81
CA ALA A 163 30.62 -55.38 18.08
C ALA A 163 31.81 -55.56 19.09
N LYS A 164 31.54 -55.27 20.36
CA LYS A 164 31.81 -56.16 21.47
C LYS A 164 30.78 -55.96 22.59
N LYS A 165 30.29 -57.10 23.05
CA LYS A 165 29.50 -57.37 24.26
C LYS A 165 30.43 -57.18 25.47
N ASP A 166 29.82 -56.86 26.58
CA ASP A 166 29.92 -57.50 27.92
C ASP A 166 29.33 -56.48 28.93
N GLU A 167 28.26 -56.92 29.50
CA GLU A 167 28.02 -57.55 30.81
C GLU A 167 28.18 -56.61 32.02
N ALA A 168 27.13 -56.67 32.73
CA ALA A 168 26.94 -56.88 34.15
C ALA A 168 26.85 -55.63 35.07
N VAL A 169 25.80 -55.59 35.71
CA VAL A 169 25.50 -55.92 37.12
C VAL A 169 25.19 -54.72 38.04
N THR A 170 23.96 -54.83 38.57
CA THR A 170 23.53 -54.47 39.95
C THR A 170 23.60 -52.99 40.40
N ALA A 171 22.63 -52.56 40.96
CA ALA A 171 21.78 -52.74 42.09
C ALA A 171 21.40 -51.40 42.74
N SER A 172 20.20 -51.38 43.20
CA SER A 172 19.71 -50.84 44.48
C SER A 172 19.70 -49.33 44.69
N ALA A 173 18.57 -48.85 44.88
CA ALA A 173 17.75 -48.73 46.07
C ALA A 173 17.60 -47.31 46.60
N SER A 174 16.35 -46.99 46.79
CA SER A 174 15.79 -46.26 47.96
C SER A 174 16.16 -44.75 48.06
N SER A 175 15.28 -43.91 48.32
CA SER A 175 14.21 -43.76 49.26
C SER A 175 14.03 -42.26 49.53
N SER A 176 12.80 -41.83 49.57
CA SER A 176 12.25 -40.89 50.55
C SER A 176 12.88 -39.47 50.70
N VAL A 177 12.19 -38.44 50.52
CA VAL A 177 11.21 -37.73 51.39
C VAL A 177 10.56 -36.66 50.53
#